data_359377c4a9829002d2905d1e0693b662
#
_entry.id   359377c4a9829002d2905d1e0693b662
#
_cell.length_a   1.000
_cell.length_b   1.000
_cell.length_c   1.000
_cell.angle_alpha   90.00
_cell.angle_beta   90.00
_cell.angle_gamma   90.00
#
_symmetry.space_group_name_H-M   'P 1'
#
loop_
_entity.id
_entity.type
_entity.pdbx_description
1 polymer ?
#
loop_
_entity_poly.entity_id
_entity_poly.type
_entity_poly.pdbx_seq_one_letter_code
_entity_poly.pdbx_strand_id
1 'polypeptide(L)'
;MMKGYKKYLMIAACGISCLTLSAQEWKPVEGKIMTQWSGNIDPAKPLPEYPRPQLKRSNWQNLNGLWQYAITDAGQETIPANFDGKILVPYPIESALSGVGKTVGKGKILWYKTTVNLPKLSGTNQLILHFGAVDWQCDVYVNGKKAGRHEGGYDPFSFNITSYLKKGKSQDIALRVWDPTDEGPQPRGKQVNKPEGIWYTAVTGIWQTVWTETVPSAYIVSTRHTPDVDAGLVQVAAYTEGTQEVDAVKFVAYEGSKEVGQVTLPPAVSGSIKIANAKLWSPASPYLYTLKIFLYRNGKQIDYADSYFAMRKSSLKKDQAGIDRLALNNEFVFQYGPLDQGWWPDGLYTAPTDEALMFDVKKTKEMGFNMIRKHIKLEPARWYYYCDSIGVMVWQDMPSGDMGGNRWDMRSGQISGFNRDKQRSEESETYYRKEWKAIMDAAYNFPSIVVWIPFNEAWGQFKTKEITEWTMKYDPSRLVNSASGGNFFYTGHILDIHQYPDPQMPDPEIFGNRGQALVLGEFGGLGLPMEGHTWQDKNNWGYQSFKNKDELLNRYKKLMTDLKRLIPLGLSAAVYTQTTDVEIETNGILTYDRKVIKMSEAELSELHNALYKVPVE
;
A
#
# COMPACT_ATOMS: atom_id res chain seq x y z
N MET A 1 -46.71 84.04 29.32
CA MET A 1 -46.19 83.02 30.19
C MET A 1 -46.65 81.68 29.70
N MET A 2 -45.90 80.95 28.93
CA MET A 2 -46.21 79.56 28.60
C MET A 2 -44.87 78.75 28.55
N LYS A 3 -44.74 77.79 29.46
CA LYS A 3 -43.59 76.92 29.59
C LYS A 3 -43.75 75.75 28.60
N GLY A 4 -42.78 75.61 27.69
CA GLY A 4 -42.72 74.47 26.78
C GLY A 4 -41.97 73.29 27.41
N TYR A 5 -42.61 72.15 27.38
CA TYR A 5 -42.01 70.82 27.75
C TYR A 5 -41.30 70.23 26.55
N LYS A 6 -39.99 69.99 26.67
CA LYS A 6 -39.24 69.16 25.72
C LYS A 6 -39.31 67.73 26.16
N LYS A 7 -39.90 66.84 25.32
CA LYS A 7 -39.83 65.37 25.49
C LYS A 7 -38.53 64.89 24.88
N TYR A 8 -37.72 64.23 25.67
CA TYR A 8 -36.55 63.46 25.20
C TYR A 8 -37.01 62.05 24.80
N LEU A 9 -36.81 61.68 23.55
CA LEU A 9 -37.01 60.32 23.03
C LEU A 9 -35.69 59.55 23.21
N MET A 10 -35.66 58.56 24.12
CA MET A 10 -34.52 57.65 24.25
C MET A 10 -34.67 56.52 23.24
N ILE A 11 -33.82 56.48 22.21
CA ILE A 11 -33.73 55.37 21.28
C ILE A 11 -32.76 54.34 21.92
N ALA A 12 -33.30 53.21 22.39
CA ALA A 12 -32.51 52.07 22.80
C ALA A 12 -32.03 51.31 21.55
N ALA A 13 -30.74 51.46 21.22
CA ALA A 13 -30.10 50.66 20.18
C ALA A 13 -29.84 49.25 20.74
N CYS A 14 -30.65 48.26 20.39
CA CYS A 14 -30.35 46.82 20.57
C CYS A 14 -29.22 46.43 19.59
N GLY A 15 -27.98 46.37 20.09
CA GLY A 15 -26.87 45.79 19.35
C GLY A 15 -27.07 44.28 19.25
N ILE A 16 -27.46 43.80 18.07
CA ILE A 16 -27.42 42.35 17.73
C ILE A 16 -25.97 42.04 17.46
N SER A 17 -25.26 41.48 18.45
CA SER A 17 -23.97 40.84 18.25
C SER A 17 -24.20 39.55 17.44
N CYS A 18 -24.03 39.63 16.12
CA CYS A 18 -23.83 38.44 15.31
C CYS A 18 -22.53 37.77 15.76
N LEU A 19 -22.61 36.78 16.61
CA LEU A 19 -21.55 35.82 16.80
C LEU A 19 -21.37 35.06 15.46
N THR A 20 -20.49 35.54 14.62
CA THR A 20 -19.98 34.74 13.52
C THR A 20 -19.25 33.57 14.17
N LEU A 21 -19.89 32.40 14.19
CA LEU A 21 -19.19 31.14 14.38
C LEU A 21 -18.17 31.05 13.24
N SER A 22 -16.94 31.46 13.50
CA SER A 22 -15.80 31.16 12.65
C SER A 22 -15.77 29.64 12.55
N ALA A 23 -16.09 29.09 11.39
CA ALA A 23 -15.84 27.68 11.13
C ALA A 23 -14.33 27.46 11.39
N GLN A 24 -14.01 26.63 12.37
CA GLN A 24 -12.63 26.34 12.74
C GLN A 24 -11.90 25.89 11.48
N GLU A 25 -10.98 26.72 11.00
CA GLU A 25 -10.16 26.44 9.84
C GLU A 25 -9.30 25.20 10.16
N TRP A 26 -9.32 24.19 9.27
CA TRP A 26 -8.49 23.01 9.48
C TRP A 26 -7.01 23.39 9.55
N LYS A 27 -6.30 22.79 10.51
CA LYS A 27 -4.83 22.88 10.65
C LYS A 27 -4.29 21.52 11.04
N PRO A 28 -3.08 21.16 10.56
CA PRO A 28 -2.37 20.00 11.10
C PRO A 28 -2.14 20.15 12.61
N VAL A 29 -1.99 19.01 13.30
CA VAL A 29 -1.60 19.03 14.72
C VAL A 29 -0.21 19.62 14.87
N GLU A 30 -0.07 20.62 15.73
CA GLU A 30 1.19 21.32 15.98
C GLU A 30 2.22 20.44 16.72
N GLY A 31 3.51 20.80 16.63
CA GLY A 31 4.61 20.14 17.35
C GLY A 31 5.04 18.79 16.79
N LYS A 32 4.56 18.42 15.61
CA LYS A 32 5.00 17.21 14.90
C LYS A 32 6.00 17.56 13.80
N ILE A 33 6.94 16.62 13.54
CA ILE A 33 7.80 16.72 12.36
C ILE A 33 6.95 16.56 11.10
N MET A 34 7.21 17.39 10.09
CA MET A 34 6.40 17.50 8.87
C MET A 34 7.28 17.41 7.63
N THR A 35 6.77 16.76 6.59
CA THR A 35 7.40 16.76 5.27
C THR A 35 7.24 18.13 4.59
N GLN A 36 7.96 18.32 3.48
CA GLN A 36 7.84 19.54 2.66
C GLN A 36 6.47 19.66 1.97
N TRP A 37 5.75 18.58 1.77
CA TRP A 37 4.45 18.55 1.08
C TRP A 37 3.27 18.92 1.97
N SER A 38 3.41 18.84 3.27
CA SER A 38 2.33 19.12 4.23
C SER A 38 1.74 20.52 4.10
N GLY A 39 2.55 21.51 3.70
CA GLY A 39 2.11 22.89 3.46
C GLY A 39 1.29 23.10 2.19
N ASN A 40 1.22 22.10 1.29
CA ASN A 40 0.56 22.19 -0.01
C ASN A 40 -0.80 21.49 -0.04
N ILE A 41 -1.29 21.01 1.10
CA ILE A 41 -2.56 20.27 1.17
C ILE A 41 -3.73 21.24 1.09
N ASP A 42 -4.55 21.08 0.06
CA ASP A 42 -5.87 21.72 0.00
C ASP A 42 -6.88 20.87 0.77
N PRO A 43 -7.38 21.31 1.95
CA PRO A 43 -8.34 20.55 2.72
C PRO A 43 -9.70 20.35 2.04
N ALA A 44 -9.97 21.08 0.96
CA ALA A 44 -11.16 20.89 0.15
C ALA A 44 -11.00 19.75 -0.88
N LYS A 45 -9.75 19.40 -1.24
CA LYS A 45 -9.44 18.38 -2.25
C LYS A 45 -8.12 17.65 -1.94
N PRO A 46 -7.95 17.01 -0.79
CA PRO A 46 -6.74 16.25 -0.51
C PRO A 46 -6.71 15.00 -1.40
N LEU A 47 -5.55 14.68 -1.96
CA LEU A 47 -5.34 13.55 -2.86
C LEU A 47 -6.42 13.48 -3.96
N PRO A 48 -6.45 14.46 -4.89
CA PRO A 48 -7.53 14.60 -5.88
C PRO A 48 -7.44 13.61 -7.04
N GLU A 49 -6.37 12.85 -7.16
CA GLU A 49 -6.11 11.95 -8.28
C GLU A 49 -7.03 10.74 -8.27
N TYR A 50 -7.36 10.22 -9.47
CA TYR A 50 -8.15 8.99 -9.58
C TYR A 50 -7.39 7.80 -8.96
N PRO A 51 -7.98 7.09 -7.99
CA PRO A 51 -7.22 6.19 -7.12
C PRO A 51 -6.94 4.81 -7.72
N ARG A 52 -7.61 4.41 -8.81
CA ARG A 52 -7.57 3.04 -9.35
C ARG A 52 -7.05 2.97 -10.80
N PRO A 53 -5.73 3.12 -11.04
CA PRO A 53 -5.16 3.21 -12.40
C PRO A 53 -5.37 1.96 -13.25
N GLN A 54 -5.57 0.79 -12.64
CA GLN A 54 -5.81 -0.49 -13.32
C GLN A 54 -7.25 -0.69 -13.82
N LEU A 55 -8.17 0.24 -13.48
CA LEU A 55 -9.54 0.23 -13.98
C LEU A 55 -10.10 1.66 -13.96
N LYS A 56 -9.55 2.53 -14.82
CA LYS A 56 -9.83 3.96 -14.83
C LYS A 56 -11.17 4.26 -15.49
N ARG A 57 -12.00 5.05 -14.79
CA ARG A 57 -13.30 5.54 -15.26
C ARG A 57 -13.34 7.06 -15.25
N SER A 58 -14.14 7.65 -16.13
CA SER A 58 -14.33 9.10 -16.23
C SER A 58 -15.44 9.62 -15.29
N ASN A 59 -16.48 8.81 -15.04
CA ASN A 59 -17.62 9.20 -14.22
C ASN A 59 -17.41 8.86 -12.74
N TRP A 60 -16.60 9.66 -12.05
CA TRP A 60 -16.27 9.48 -10.65
C TRP A 60 -16.27 10.80 -9.89
N GLN A 61 -16.33 10.74 -8.57
CA GLN A 61 -16.23 11.89 -7.69
C GLN A 61 -15.40 11.52 -6.46
N ASN A 62 -14.35 12.30 -6.19
CA ASN A 62 -13.58 12.23 -4.96
C ASN A 62 -14.43 12.72 -3.78
N LEU A 63 -14.42 12.00 -2.66
CA LEU A 63 -15.13 12.34 -1.43
C LEU A 63 -14.19 12.67 -0.27
N ASN A 64 -12.90 12.73 -0.50
CA ASN A 64 -11.93 13.20 0.49
C ASN A 64 -12.27 14.64 0.91
N GLY A 65 -11.72 15.06 2.04
CA GLY A 65 -11.93 16.40 2.57
C GLY A 65 -12.33 16.38 4.04
N LEU A 66 -12.92 17.47 4.51
CA LEU A 66 -13.29 17.60 5.92
C LEU A 66 -14.60 16.86 6.21
N TRP A 67 -14.49 15.82 7.05
CA TRP A 67 -15.63 15.09 7.61
C TRP A 67 -15.78 15.44 9.09
N GLN A 68 -16.96 15.21 9.66
CA GLN A 68 -17.16 15.21 11.11
C GLN A 68 -16.64 13.90 11.70
N TYR A 69 -16.08 13.93 12.92
CA TYR A 69 -15.72 12.72 13.66
C TYR A 69 -16.24 12.75 15.09
N ALA A 70 -16.44 11.57 15.67
CA ALA A 70 -16.70 11.38 17.10
C ALA A 70 -16.03 10.11 17.59
N ILE A 71 -15.50 10.14 18.84
CA ILE A 71 -14.98 8.97 19.52
C ILE A 71 -15.98 8.60 20.62
N THR A 72 -16.54 7.41 20.54
CA THR A 72 -17.53 6.91 21.50
C THR A 72 -17.06 5.62 22.16
N ASP A 73 -17.78 5.17 23.18
CA ASP A 73 -17.51 3.85 23.78
C ASP A 73 -17.86 2.71 22.80
N ALA A 74 -17.20 1.55 22.94
CA ALA A 74 -17.34 0.42 22.03
C ALA A 74 -18.79 -0.10 21.88
N GLY A 75 -19.63 0.09 22.89
CA GLY A 75 -21.05 -0.26 22.84
C GLY A 75 -21.96 0.66 22.04
N GLN A 76 -21.45 1.77 21.48
CA GLN A 76 -22.25 2.67 20.65
C GLN A 76 -22.50 2.07 19.27
N GLU A 77 -23.74 1.70 18.98
CA GLU A 77 -24.13 1.08 17.70
C GLU A 77 -24.85 2.03 16.75
N THR A 78 -25.34 3.15 17.25
CA THR A 78 -26.09 4.15 16.47
C THR A 78 -25.23 5.37 16.18
N ILE A 79 -25.48 6.01 15.04
CA ILE A 79 -24.78 7.24 14.65
C ILE A 79 -24.94 8.28 15.75
N PRO A 80 -23.85 8.87 16.29
CA PRO A 80 -23.94 9.89 17.33
C PRO A 80 -24.75 11.10 16.89
N ALA A 81 -25.51 11.68 17.82
CA ALA A 81 -26.22 12.95 17.58
C ALA A 81 -25.23 14.14 17.53
N ASN A 82 -24.17 14.08 18.32
CA ASN A 82 -23.12 15.10 18.39
C ASN A 82 -21.78 14.53 17.92
N PHE A 83 -20.98 15.37 17.30
CA PHE A 83 -19.64 15.06 16.82
C PHE A 83 -18.62 15.94 17.57
N ASP A 84 -17.41 15.40 17.77
CA ASP A 84 -16.35 16.05 18.54
C ASP A 84 -15.62 17.14 17.76
N GLY A 85 -15.70 17.09 16.41
CA GLY A 85 -15.03 18.05 15.54
C GLY A 85 -14.96 17.60 14.09
N LYS A 86 -13.94 18.12 13.39
CA LYS A 86 -13.65 17.78 11.99
C LYS A 86 -12.34 17.02 11.88
N ILE A 87 -12.28 16.10 10.94
CA ILE A 87 -11.12 15.30 10.56
C ILE A 87 -10.91 15.41 9.05
N LEU A 88 -9.67 15.53 8.61
CA LEU A 88 -9.33 15.56 7.19
C LEU A 88 -9.13 14.14 6.65
N VAL A 89 -10.11 13.64 5.90
CA VAL A 89 -10.03 12.35 5.19
C VAL A 89 -9.20 12.54 3.91
N PRO A 90 -8.25 11.63 3.58
CA PRO A 90 -8.10 10.29 4.13
C PRO A 90 -6.93 10.12 5.12
N TYR A 91 -6.65 11.08 5.97
CA TYR A 91 -5.56 10.92 6.94
C TYR A 91 -6.09 10.28 8.22
N PRO A 92 -5.42 9.18 8.72
CA PRO A 92 -5.88 8.46 9.91
C PRO A 92 -5.87 9.37 11.15
N ILE A 93 -6.74 9.10 12.08
CA ILE A 93 -7.03 10.02 13.20
C ILE A 93 -5.81 10.33 14.07
N GLU A 94 -4.84 9.42 14.16
CA GLU A 94 -3.59 9.59 14.93
C GLU A 94 -2.61 10.55 14.23
N SER A 95 -2.75 10.73 12.92
CA SER A 95 -1.82 11.55 12.12
C SER A 95 -1.95 13.05 12.39
N ALA A 96 -0.87 13.79 12.17
CA ALA A 96 -0.89 15.26 12.25
C ALA A 96 -1.83 15.86 11.18
N LEU A 97 -1.82 15.32 9.97
CA LEU A 97 -2.63 15.81 8.85
C LEU A 97 -4.14 15.55 9.01
N SER A 98 -4.55 14.63 9.88
CA SER A 98 -5.95 14.49 10.22
C SER A 98 -6.53 15.77 10.87
N GLY A 99 -5.68 16.58 11.52
CA GLY A 99 -6.07 17.71 12.37
C GLY A 99 -6.57 17.30 13.76
N VAL A 100 -6.46 16.01 14.13
CA VAL A 100 -6.97 15.44 15.38
C VAL A 100 -5.84 14.89 16.27
N GLY A 101 -5.00 13.98 15.77
CA GLY A 101 -3.83 13.46 16.47
C GLY A 101 -4.15 12.64 17.73
N LYS A 102 -5.24 11.87 17.74
CA LYS A 102 -5.71 11.08 18.90
C LYS A 102 -5.65 9.59 18.63
N THR A 103 -5.20 8.81 19.59
CA THR A 103 -5.32 7.35 19.60
C THR A 103 -6.73 6.94 20.02
N VAL A 104 -7.30 5.94 19.38
CA VAL A 104 -8.66 5.41 19.63
C VAL A 104 -8.59 4.17 20.53
N GLY A 105 -7.99 3.09 20.05
CA GLY A 105 -7.84 1.82 20.75
C GLY A 105 -9.12 0.97 20.87
N LYS A 106 -8.95 -0.28 21.29
CA LYS A 106 -9.97 -1.35 21.29
C LYS A 106 -11.28 -1.01 22.03
N GLY A 107 -11.21 -0.19 23.08
CA GLY A 107 -12.38 0.17 23.92
C GLY A 107 -13.29 1.24 23.32
N LYS A 108 -12.97 1.76 22.14
CA LYS A 108 -13.65 2.89 21.51
C LYS A 108 -14.08 2.59 20.09
N ILE A 109 -14.99 3.43 19.60
CA ILE A 109 -15.44 3.48 18.21
C ILE A 109 -15.12 4.85 17.63
N LEU A 110 -14.54 4.87 16.45
CA LEU A 110 -14.39 6.08 15.66
C LEU A 110 -15.54 6.19 14.66
N TRP A 111 -16.28 7.28 14.77
CA TRP A 111 -17.34 7.62 13.83
C TRP A 111 -16.86 8.71 12.88
N TYR A 112 -17.25 8.56 11.61
CA TYR A 112 -17.15 9.59 10.59
C TYR A 112 -18.52 9.95 10.06
N LYS A 113 -18.71 11.22 9.66
CA LYS A 113 -19.92 11.65 8.95
C LYS A 113 -19.60 12.78 8.00
N THR A 114 -20.16 12.71 6.80
CA THR A 114 -20.15 13.81 5.84
C THR A 114 -21.48 13.90 5.11
N THR A 115 -21.79 15.10 4.61
CA THR A 115 -22.90 15.34 3.69
C THR A 115 -22.34 15.78 2.36
N VAL A 116 -22.61 15.02 1.31
CA VAL A 116 -22.05 15.23 -0.02
C VAL A 116 -23.13 15.42 -1.08
N ASN A 117 -22.84 16.22 -2.09
CA ASN A 117 -23.68 16.34 -3.26
C ASN A 117 -23.27 15.29 -4.30
N LEU A 118 -24.11 14.28 -4.48
CA LEU A 118 -23.87 13.21 -5.43
C LEU A 118 -24.59 13.47 -6.77
N PRO A 119 -24.08 12.89 -7.88
CA PRO A 119 -24.72 13.06 -9.18
C PRO A 119 -26.13 12.46 -9.20
N LYS A 120 -27.04 13.10 -9.92
CA LYS A 120 -28.35 12.53 -10.19
C LYS A 120 -28.20 11.38 -11.19
N LEU A 121 -28.62 10.20 -10.78
CA LEU A 121 -28.61 9.04 -11.65
C LEU A 121 -29.68 9.17 -12.75
N SER A 122 -29.31 8.73 -13.95
CA SER A 122 -30.22 8.66 -15.11
C SER A 122 -30.43 7.21 -15.53
N GLY A 123 -31.63 6.90 -15.99
CA GLY A 123 -31.98 5.55 -16.45
C GLY A 123 -31.75 4.48 -15.39
N THR A 124 -31.00 3.44 -15.74
CA THR A 124 -30.65 2.29 -14.89
C THR A 124 -29.24 2.39 -14.29
N ASN A 125 -28.64 3.59 -14.30
CA ASN A 125 -27.31 3.78 -13.73
C ASN A 125 -27.33 3.55 -12.22
N GLN A 126 -26.17 3.07 -11.73
CA GLN A 126 -25.92 2.75 -10.33
C GLN A 126 -24.80 3.64 -9.79
N LEU A 127 -24.78 3.83 -8.48
CA LEU A 127 -23.73 4.56 -7.78
C LEU A 127 -22.99 3.62 -6.83
N ILE A 128 -21.70 3.47 -7.07
CA ILE A 128 -20.82 2.63 -6.25
C ILE A 128 -19.98 3.54 -5.38
N LEU A 129 -20.01 3.32 -4.06
CA LEU A 129 -19.17 3.99 -3.08
C LEU A 129 -17.96 3.10 -2.80
N HIS A 130 -16.77 3.64 -2.98
CA HIS A 130 -15.50 2.94 -2.84
C HIS A 130 -14.68 3.51 -1.70
N PHE A 131 -13.92 2.64 -1.03
CA PHE A 131 -12.90 2.96 -0.05
C PHE A 131 -11.59 2.27 -0.46
N GLY A 132 -10.48 3.03 -0.48
CA GLY A 132 -9.17 2.46 -0.76
C GLY A 132 -8.67 1.57 0.38
N ALA A 133 -8.85 2.03 1.63
CA ALA A 133 -8.64 1.25 2.84
C ALA A 133 -9.24 1.94 4.06
N VAL A 134 -9.71 1.15 5.02
CA VAL A 134 -10.20 1.59 6.34
C VAL A 134 -9.75 0.57 7.39
N ASP A 135 -8.92 0.96 8.34
CA ASP A 135 -8.45 0.07 9.40
C ASP A 135 -9.36 0.17 10.63
N TRP A 136 -9.95 -0.87 11.12
CA TRP A 136 -9.94 -2.25 10.63
C TRP A 136 -11.35 -2.73 10.23
N GLN A 137 -12.34 -2.78 11.18
CA GLN A 137 -13.73 -3.15 10.91
C GLN A 137 -14.58 -1.91 10.73
N CYS A 138 -15.29 -1.78 9.62
CA CYS A 138 -16.16 -0.64 9.42
C CYS A 138 -17.58 -1.01 8.95
N ASP A 139 -18.56 -0.35 9.54
CA ASP A 139 -19.95 -0.32 9.06
C ASP A 139 -20.19 0.98 8.29
N VAL A 140 -20.71 0.86 7.07
CA VAL A 140 -21.01 2.02 6.22
C VAL A 140 -22.52 2.28 6.20
N TYR A 141 -22.88 3.55 6.41
CA TYR A 141 -24.26 4.01 6.42
C TYR A 141 -24.47 5.08 5.35
N VAL A 142 -25.59 5.00 4.64
CA VAL A 142 -26.04 6.03 3.69
C VAL A 142 -27.43 6.48 4.09
N ASN A 143 -27.58 7.78 4.34
CA ASN A 143 -28.86 8.37 4.80
C ASN A 143 -29.45 7.65 6.04
N GLY A 144 -28.57 7.26 6.97
CA GLY A 144 -28.92 6.58 8.23
C GLY A 144 -29.21 5.09 8.10
N LYS A 145 -29.18 4.52 6.90
CA LYS A 145 -29.36 3.08 6.67
C LYS A 145 -28.01 2.40 6.45
N LYS A 146 -27.77 1.27 7.10
CA LYS A 146 -26.55 0.47 6.94
C LYS A 146 -26.50 -0.12 5.52
N ALA A 147 -25.48 0.25 4.76
CA ALA A 147 -25.24 -0.24 3.40
C ALA A 147 -24.41 -1.53 3.41
N GLY A 148 -23.50 -1.69 4.38
CA GLY A 148 -22.70 -2.89 4.50
C GLY A 148 -21.66 -2.82 5.63
N ARG A 149 -20.87 -3.89 5.74
CA ARG A 149 -19.71 -4.03 6.65
C ARG A 149 -18.51 -4.54 5.88
N HIS A 150 -17.35 -4.01 6.20
CA HIS A 150 -16.06 -4.51 5.77
C HIS A 150 -15.18 -4.85 6.98
N GLU A 151 -14.33 -5.85 6.84
CA GLU A 151 -13.30 -6.26 7.79
C GLU A 151 -12.02 -6.55 7.00
N GLY A 152 -10.99 -5.78 7.26
CA GLY A 152 -9.69 -5.79 6.60
C GLY A 152 -9.08 -4.39 6.65
N GLY A 153 -7.81 -4.29 7.12
CA GLY A 153 -7.18 -2.99 7.32
C GLY A 153 -6.51 -2.42 6.07
N TYR A 154 -6.32 -3.22 5.03
CA TYR A 154 -5.42 -2.87 3.92
C TYR A 154 -6.06 -2.95 2.54
N ASP A 155 -7.06 -3.78 2.36
CA ASP A 155 -7.67 -4.04 1.05
C ASP A 155 -8.79 -3.05 0.70
N PRO A 156 -8.94 -2.70 -0.59
CA PRO A 156 -10.03 -1.85 -1.05
C PRO A 156 -11.36 -2.60 -1.07
N PHE A 157 -12.45 -1.87 -0.81
CA PHE A 157 -13.80 -2.40 -0.86
C PHE A 157 -14.82 -1.38 -1.38
N SER A 158 -16.02 -1.85 -1.73
CA SER A 158 -17.06 -0.99 -2.26
C SER A 158 -18.46 -1.50 -1.97
N PHE A 159 -19.44 -0.55 -2.00
CA PHE A 159 -20.86 -0.86 -1.85
C PHE A 159 -21.68 -0.16 -2.93
N ASN A 160 -22.62 -0.88 -3.51
CA ASN A 160 -23.65 -0.27 -4.35
C ASN A 160 -24.65 0.47 -3.46
N ILE A 161 -24.62 1.79 -3.50
CA ILE A 161 -25.45 2.63 -2.63
C ILE A 161 -26.72 3.16 -3.31
N THR A 162 -27.03 2.74 -4.53
CA THR A 162 -28.14 3.24 -5.35
C THR A 162 -29.48 3.22 -4.63
N SER A 163 -29.82 2.11 -3.95
CA SER A 163 -31.08 1.92 -3.25
C SER A 163 -31.19 2.72 -1.94
N TYR A 164 -30.09 3.26 -1.44
CA TYR A 164 -30.03 4.06 -0.21
C TYR A 164 -30.15 5.56 -0.45
N LEU A 165 -30.10 6.01 -1.72
CA LEU A 165 -30.17 7.42 -2.06
C LEU A 165 -31.56 7.98 -1.82
N LYS A 166 -31.62 9.18 -1.20
CA LYS A 166 -32.87 9.96 -1.05
C LYS A 166 -33.06 10.91 -2.24
N LYS A 167 -34.27 11.42 -2.40
CA LYS A 167 -34.56 12.47 -3.39
C LYS A 167 -33.68 13.71 -3.13
N GLY A 168 -33.14 14.30 -4.20
CA GLY A 168 -32.23 15.44 -4.12
C GLY A 168 -30.75 15.02 -4.26
N LYS A 169 -29.88 16.02 -4.31
CA LYS A 169 -28.43 15.77 -4.51
C LYS A 169 -27.67 15.49 -3.21
N SER A 170 -28.12 16.08 -2.10
CA SER A 170 -27.45 15.99 -0.81
C SER A 170 -27.72 14.65 -0.14
N GLN A 171 -26.65 13.89 0.14
CA GLN A 171 -26.68 12.56 0.75
C GLN A 171 -25.76 12.53 1.96
N ASP A 172 -26.18 11.85 3.03
CA ASP A 172 -25.38 11.66 4.23
C ASP A 172 -24.65 10.32 4.14
N ILE A 173 -23.34 10.32 4.35
CA ILE A 173 -22.52 9.12 4.48
C ILE A 173 -21.92 9.12 5.88
N ALA A 174 -22.02 7.99 6.60
CA ALA A 174 -21.39 7.82 7.89
C ALA A 174 -20.69 6.46 7.98
N LEU A 175 -19.62 6.39 8.76
CA LEU A 175 -18.89 5.16 9.05
C LEU A 175 -18.80 4.98 10.57
N ARG A 176 -18.91 3.73 11.00
CA ARG A 176 -18.58 3.26 12.33
C ARG A 176 -17.34 2.39 12.20
N VAL A 177 -16.22 2.77 12.82
CA VAL A 177 -14.96 2.04 12.73
C VAL A 177 -14.54 1.55 14.12
N TRP A 178 -14.17 0.27 14.17
CA TRP A 178 -13.56 -0.35 15.34
C TRP A 178 -12.23 -0.97 14.93
N ASP A 179 -11.18 -0.60 15.67
CA ASP A 179 -9.82 -1.10 15.46
C ASP A 179 -9.18 -1.47 16.80
N PRO A 180 -8.90 -2.75 17.04
CA PRO A 180 -8.21 -3.18 18.25
C PRO A 180 -6.69 -3.02 18.16
N THR A 181 -6.14 -2.59 17.04
CA THR A 181 -4.71 -2.43 16.76
C THR A 181 -3.93 -3.72 17.10
N ASP A 182 -3.10 -3.75 18.15
CA ASP A 182 -2.31 -4.92 18.57
C ASP A 182 -3.00 -5.80 19.65
N GLU A 183 -4.27 -5.53 19.94
CA GLU A 183 -5.08 -6.28 20.92
C GLU A 183 -6.16 -7.16 20.28
N GLY A 184 -6.06 -7.40 18.97
CA GLY A 184 -7.01 -8.21 18.19
C GLY A 184 -6.34 -9.32 17.37
N PRO A 185 -7.15 -10.24 16.79
CA PRO A 185 -6.66 -11.40 16.04
C PRO A 185 -6.35 -11.09 14.57
N GLN A 186 -6.61 -9.86 14.11
CA GLN A 186 -6.47 -9.43 12.72
C GLN A 186 -5.01 -9.13 12.34
N PRO A 187 -4.68 -9.17 11.04
CA PRO A 187 -3.45 -8.58 10.52
C PRO A 187 -3.36 -7.07 10.83
N ARG A 188 -2.21 -6.62 11.30
CA ARG A 188 -2.02 -5.23 11.75
C ARG A 188 -0.72 -4.58 11.26
N GLY A 189 0.15 -5.34 10.61
CA GLY A 189 1.48 -4.85 10.27
C GLY A 189 2.30 -4.51 11.53
N LYS A 190 3.03 -3.40 11.48
CA LYS A 190 3.86 -2.92 12.61
C LYS A 190 3.14 -1.92 13.53
N GLN A 191 1.84 -1.82 13.45
CA GLN A 191 1.03 -0.93 14.27
C GLN A 191 0.92 -1.44 15.71
N VAL A 192 1.09 -0.55 16.67
CA VAL A 192 0.89 -0.84 18.11
C VAL A 192 0.31 0.37 18.85
N ASN A 193 -0.41 0.10 19.93
CA ASN A 193 -0.94 1.15 20.82
C ASN A 193 0.15 1.90 21.60
N LYS A 194 1.32 1.26 21.80
CA LYS A 194 2.49 1.85 22.48
C LYS A 194 3.73 1.67 21.61
N PRO A 195 4.04 2.63 20.72
CA PRO A 195 5.19 2.57 19.82
C PRO A 195 6.50 2.42 20.57
N GLU A 196 7.33 1.48 20.14
CA GLU A 196 8.69 1.25 20.66
C GLU A 196 9.53 0.41 19.67
N GLY A 197 10.84 0.64 19.62
CA GLY A 197 11.76 -0.16 18.78
C GLY A 197 11.38 -0.12 17.30
N ILE A 198 11.01 -1.26 16.76
CA ILE A 198 10.61 -1.45 15.35
C ILE A 198 9.09 -1.41 15.13
N TRP A 199 8.33 -0.96 16.13
CA TRP A 199 6.86 -0.90 16.13
C TRP A 199 6.41 0.55 16.24
N TYR A 200 5.40 0.94 15.45
CA TYR A 200 5.08 2.33 15.19
C TYR A 200 3.64 2.67 15.57
N THR A 201 3.32 3.96 15.50
CA THR A 201 2.01 4.53 15.84
C THR A 201 0.88 3.84 15.10
N ALA A 202 -0.20 3.53 15.80
CA ALA A 202 -1.44 2.96 15.24
C ALA A 202 -2.02 3.82 14.12
N VAL A 203 -2.77 3.17 13.23
CA VAL A 203 -3.50 3.79 12.12
C VAL A 203 -4.94 3.32 12.20
N THR A 204 -5.84 4.16 12.69
CA THR A 204 -7.26 3.84 12.86
C THR A 204 -8.13 4.60 11.87
N GLY A 205 -9.04 3.90 11.20
CA GLY A 205 -10.04 4.49 10.32
C GLY A 205 -9.60 4.63 8.86
N ILE A 206 -10.17 5.62 8.19
CA ILE A 206 -9.92 5.87 6.77
C ILE A 206 -8.49 6.35 6.57
N TRP A 207 -7.69 5.62 5.77
CA TRP A 207 -6.32 6.02 5.45
C TRP A 207 -6.00 6.01 3.94
N GLN A 208 -6.97 5.66 3.08
CA GLN A 208 -6.89 5.84 1.62
C GLN A 208 -8.14 6.52 1.09
N THR A 209 -8.06 7.04 -0.12
CA THR A 209 -9.11 7.81 -0.80
C THR A 209 -10.48 7.14 -0.72
N VAL A 210 -11.50 7.95 -0.50
CA VAL A 210 -12.93 7.62 -0.63
C VAL A 210 -13.49 8.27 -1.88
N TRP A 211 -14.22 7.50 -2.72
CA TRP A 211 -14.79 8.04 -3.96
C TRP A 211 -16.06 7.32 -4.38
N THR A 212 -16.79 7.92 -5.31
CA THR A 212 -17.91 7.25 -5.97
C THR A 212 -17.67 7.12 -7.46
N GLU A 213 -18.26 6.09 -8.06
CA GLU A 213 -18.34 5.89 -9.50
C GLU A 213 -19.80 5.71 -9.92
N THR A 214 -20.21 6.43 -10.98
CA THR A 214 -21.47 6.16 -11.64
C THR A 214 -21.24 5.15 -12.75
N VAL A 215 -21.90 4.01 -12.65
CA VAL A 215 -21.79 2.89 -13.58
C VAL A 215 -23.15 2.52 -14.17
N PRO A 216 -23.20 1.90 -15.37
CA PRO A 216 -24.47 1.37 -15.90
C PRO A 216 -24.97 0.17 -15.07
N SER A 217 -26.17 -0.32 -15.38
CA SER A 217 -26.76 -1.49 -14.71
C SER A 217 -25.96 -2.79 -14.89
N ALA A 218 -25.18 -2.87 -15.94
CA ALA A 218 -24.18 -3.93 -16.12
C ALA A 218 -22.81 -3.28 -16.35
N TYR A 219 -21.81 -3.66 -15.55
CA TYR A 219 -20.51 -2.99 -15.54
C TYR A 219 -19.37 -3.94 -15.19
N ILE A 220 -18.14 -3.52 -15.53
CA ILE A 220 -16.89 -4.21 -15.24
C ILE A 220 -16.50 -3.87 -13.79
N VAL A 221 -16.38 -4.86 -12.93
CA VAL A 221 -15.99 -4.72 -11.52
C VAL A 221 -14.48 -4.77 -11.34
N SER A 222 -13.84 -5.77 -11.96
CA SER A 222 -12.40 -5.99 -11.90
C SER A 222 -11.91 -6.77 -13.11
N THR A 223 -10.59 -6.82 -13.26
CA THR A 223 -9.93 -7.54 -14.35
C THR A 223 -8.74 -8.32 -13.84
N ARG A 224 -8.28 -9.30 -14.62
CA ARG A 224 -7.06 -10.05 -14.39
C ARG A 224 -6.23 -10.09 -15.66
N HIS A 225 -4.95 -9.71 -15.56
CA HIS A 225 -4.00 -9.68 -16.67
C HIS A 225 -2.78 -10.50 -16.29
N THR A 226 -2.52 -11.59 -17.02
CA THR A 226 -1.40 -12.50 -16.73
C THR A 226 -0.54 -12.66 -17.98
N PRO A 227 0.65 -12.03 -18.03
CA PRO A 227 1.55 -12.17 -19.18
C PRO A 227 2.18 -13.56 -19.19
N ASP A 228 2.29 -14.12 -20.41
CA ASP A 228 3.10 -15.29 -20.73
C ASP A 228 4.13 -14.87 -21.77
N VAL A 229 5.35 -14.59 -21.31
CA VAL A 229 6.44 -14.09 -22.16
C VAL A 229 6.90 -15.17 -23.12
N ASP A 230 6.93 -16.42 -22.70
CA ASP A 230 7.42 -17.53 -23.53
C ASP A 230 6.46 -17.84 -24.67
N ALA A 231 5.16 -17.73 -24.45
CA ALA A 231 4.13 -17.89 -25.48
C ALA A 231 3.87 -16.59 -26.27
N GLY A 232 4.39 -15.45 -25.84
CA GLY A 232 4.17 -14.14 -26.45
C GLY A 232 2.71 -13.69 -26.39
N LEU A 233 2.05 -13.90 -25.27
CA LEU A 233 0.65 -13.55 -25.06
C LEU A 233 0.38 -12.97 -23.67
N VAL A 234 -0.73 -12.26 -23.51
CA VAL A 234 -1.30 -11.91 -22.22
C VAL A 234 -2.68 -12.56 -22.07
N GLN A 235 -2.87 -13.30 -21.00
CA GLN A 235 -4.20 -13.80 -20.62
C GLN A 235 -4.97 -12.67 -19.94
N VAL A 236 -6.25 -12.52 -20.32
CA VAL A 236 -7.14 -11.49 -19.79
C VAL A 236 -8.48 -12.09 -19.36
N ALA A 237 -9.04 -11.57 -18.27
CA ALA A 237 -10.39 -11.87 -17.85
C ALA A 237 -11.01 -10.61 -17.24
N ALA A 238 -12.35 -10.45 -17.35
CA ALA A 238 -13.09 -9.40 -16.66
C ALA A 238 -14.22 -10.01 -15.82
N TYR A 239 -14.32 -9.54 -14.59
CA TYR A 239 -15.41 -9.86 -13.68
C TYR A 239 -16.41 -8.71 -13.71
N THR A 240 -17.69 -9.03 -13.83
CA THR A 240 -18.76 -8.07 -14.12
C THR A 240 -19.95 -8.29 -13.20
N GLU A 241 -20.76 -7.26 -13.00
CA GLU A 241 -22.08 -7.34 -12.37
C GLU A 241 -23.18 -6.94 -13.35
N GLY A 242 -24.39 -7.47 -13.15
CA GLY A 242 -25.59 -7.14 -13.95
C GLY A 242 -25.55 -7.62 -15.40
N THR A 243 -24.59 -8.49 -15.77
CA THR A 243 -24.47 -9.04 -17.13
C THR A 243 -25.46 -10.19 -17.41
N GLN A 244 -25.67 -10.45 -18.70
CA GLN A 244 -26.53 -11.49 -19.26
C GLN A 244 -25.72 -12.37 -20.20
N GLU A 245 -26.23 -13.53 -20.61
CA GLU A 245 -25.54 -14.46 -21.55
C GLU A 245 -25.19 -13.82 -22.90
N VAL A 246 -25.98 -12.84 -23.35
CA VAL A 246 -25.72 -12.09 -24.61
C VAL A 246 -24.65 -11.03 -24.50
N ASP A 247 -24.11 -10.80 -23.31
CA ASP A 247 -23.09 -9.77 -23.07
C ASP A 247 -21.70 -10.30 -23.45
N ALA A 248 -20.85 -9.41 -23.93
CA ALA A 248 -19.48 -9.74 -24.31
C ALA A 248 -18.51 -8.67 -23.82
N VAL A 249 -17.34 -9.09 -23.35
CA VAL A 249 -16.24 -8.19 -22.97
C VAL A 249 -15.19 -8.22 -24.07
N LYS A 250 -14.88 -7.07 -24.62
CA LYS A 250 -13.81 -6.90 -25.61
C LYS A 250 -12.62 -6.22 -24.94
N PHE A 251 -11.46 -6.84 -25.06
CA PHE A 251 -10.17 -6.29 -24.67
C PHE A 251 -9.39 -5.89 -25.92
N VAL A 252 -8.80 -4.71 -25.92
CA VAL A 252 -7.96 -4.20 -27.02
C VAL A 252 -6.65 -3.67 -26.42
N ALA A 253 -5.53 -4.28 -26.84
CA ALA A 253 -4.18 -3.92 -26.43
C ALA A 253 -3.54 -2.95 -27.41
N TYR A 254 -2.84 -1.92 -26.87
CA TYR A 254 -2.17 -0.90 -27.68
C TYR A 254 -0.70 -0.75 -27.27
N GLU A 255 0.15 -0.58 -28.28
CA GLU A 255 1.51 -0.05 -28.18
C GLU A 255 1.48 1.42 -28.60
N GLY A 256 1.50 2.33 -27.63
CA GLY A 256 1.20 3.74 -27.89
C GLY A 256 -0.20 3.92 -28.49
N SER A 257 -0.31 4.39 -29.73
CA SER A 257 -1.59 4.54 -30.45
C SER A 257 -1.92 3.34 -31.35
N LYS A 258 -0.98 2.41 -31.55
CA LYS A 258 -1.13 1.26 -32.45
C LYS A 258 -1.81 0.10 -31.74
N GLU A 259 -2.92 -0.40 -32.26
CA GLU A 259 -3.51 -1.67 -31.81
C GLU A 259 -2.55 -2.82 -32.13
N VAL A 260 -2.25 -3.65 -31.12
CA VAL A 260 -1.34 -4.80 -31.24
C VAL A 260 -2.03 -6.14 -31.02
N GLY A 261 -3.28 -6.13 -30.58
CA GLY A 261 -4.09 -7.32 -30.45
C GLY A 261 -5.40 -7.08 -29.72
N GLN A 262 -6.34 -8.00 -29.90
CA GLN A 262 -7.65 -7.92 -29.24
C GLN A 262 -8.25 -9.32 -29.04
N VAL A 263 -9.18 -9.41 -28.09
CA VAL A 263 -10.03 -10.61 -27.90
C VAL A 263 -11.41 -10.19 -27.38
N THR A 264 -12.43 -10.94 -27.78
CA THR A 264 -13.80 -10.77 -27.28
C THR A 264 -14.24 -12.06 -26.60
N LEU A 265 -14.74 -11.97 -25.38
CA LEU A 265 -15.03 -13.09 -24.49
C LEU A 265 -16.39 -12.90 -23.81
N PRO A 266 -17.08 -13.97 -23.42
CA PRO A 266 -18.15 -13.86 -22.43
C PRO A 266 -17.62 -13.29 -21.10
N PRO A 267 -18.49 -12.66 -20.26
CA PRO A 267 -18.11 -12.25 -18.91
C PRO A 267 -17.56 -13.40 -18.08
N ALA A 268 -16.55 -13.13 -17.25
CA ALA A 268 -15.85 -14.09 -16.39
C ALA A 268 -15.11 -15.23 -17.09
N VAL A 269 -15.05 -15.23 -18.42
CA VAL A 269 -14.23 -16.19 -19.20
C VAL A 269 -12.85 -15.59 -19.45
N SER A 270 -11.81 -16.42 -19.27
CA SER A 270 -10.42 -16.06 -19.58
C SER A 270 -10.11 -16.34 -21.05
N GLY A 271 -9.35 -15.47 -21.69
CA GLY A 271 -8.81 -15.66 -23.03
C GLY A 271 -7.48 -14.95 -23.22
N SER A 272 -6.87 -15.10 -24.39
CA SER A 272 -5.52 -14.63 -24.65
C SER A 272 -5.46 -13.61 -25.77
N ILE A 273 -4.63 -12.59 -25.60
CA ILE A 273 -4.24 -11.65 -26.65
C ILE A 273 -2.79 -11.95 -27.01
N LYS A 274 -2.52 -12.28 -28.28
CA LYS A 274 -1.16 -12.46 -28.77
C LYS A 274 -0.49 -11.09 -28.96
N ILE A 275 0.70 -10.92 -28.40
CA ILE A 275 1.52 -9.71 -28.51
C ILE A 275 2.78 -10.07 -29.30
N ALA A 276 2.72 -9.83 -30.61
CA ALA A 276 3.86 -10.13 -31.48
C ALA A 276 5.05 -9.20 -31.17
N ASN A 277 6.26 -9.76 -31.05
CA ASN A 277 7.49 -9.01 -30.74
C ASN A 277 7.33 -8.13 -29.49
N ALA A 278 6.82 -8.71 -28.41
CA ALA A 278 6.51 -8.02 -27.18
C ALA A 278 7.72 -7.25 -26.61
N LYS A 279 7.53 -5.97 -26.31
CA LYS A 279 8.47 -5.20 -25.49
C LYS A 279 8.33 -5.65 -24.03
N LEU A 280 9.40 -6.22 -23.51
CA LEU A 280 9.40 -6.75 -22.14
C LEU A 280 9.62 -5.63 -21.13
N TRP A 281 8.88 -5.70 -20.04
CA TRP A 281 9.08 -4.81 -18.92
C TRP A 281 10.29 -5.24 -18.07
N SER A 282 11.13 -4.28 -17.74
CA SER A 282 12.22 -4.43 -16.77
C SER A 282 12.52 -3.10 -16.10
N PRO A 283 13.30 -3.08 -15.01
CA PRO A 283 13.76 -1.82 -14.42
C PRO A 283 14.46 -0.88 -15.41
N ALA A 284 15.19 -1.41 -16.38
CA ALA A 284 15.87 -0.63 -17.41
C ALA A 284 14.93 -0.18 -18.54
N SER A 285 13.83 -0.88 -18.75
CA SER A 285 12.85 -0.59 -19.82
C SER A 285 11.42 -0.86 -19.31
N PRO A 286 10.83 0.05 -18.53
CA PRO A 286 9.53 -0.16 -17.88
C PRO A 286 8.36 0.07 -18.86
N TYR A 287 8.27 -0.75 -19.92
CA TYR A 287 7.29 -0.58 -20.96
C TYR A 287 5.92 -1.07 -20.53
N LEU A 288 4.89 -0.19 -20.63
CA LEU A 288 3.49 -0.48 -20.34
C LEU A 288 2.66 -0.41 -21.61
N TYR A 289 1.89 -1.46 -21.87
CA TYR A 289 0.86 -1.51 -22.90
C TYR A 289 -0.45 -0.94 -22.38
N THR A 290 -1.13 -0.09 -23.14
CA THR A 290 -2.50 0.33 -22.80
C THR A 290 -3.47 -0.81 -23.09
N LEU A 291 -4.42 -1.03 -22.20
CA LEU A 291 -5.51 -1.99 -22.38
C LEU A 291 -6.85 -1.28 -22.25
N LYS A 292 -7.66 -1.32 -23.31
CA LYS A 292 -9.02 -0.80 -23.31
C LYS A 292 -10.01 -1.94 -23.18
N ILE A 293 -10.98 -1.79 -22.30
CA ILE A 293 -11.92 -2.84 -21.93
C ILE A 293 -13.34 -2.32 -22.13
N PHE A 294 -14.08 -3.01 -22.99
CA PHE A 294 -15.43 -2.63 -23.38
C PHE A 294 -16.40 -3.75 -22.99
N LEU A 295 -17.52 -3.40 -22.40
CA LEU A 295 -18.63 -4.32 -22.19
C LEU A 295 -19.73 -4.00 -23.21
N TYR A 296 -20.17 -5.02 -23.95
CA TYR A 296 -21.21 -4.90 -24.97
C TYR A 296 -22.43 -5.73 -24.60
N ARG A 297 -23.63 -5.21 -24.96
CA ARG A 297 -24.90 -5.94 -24.97
C ARG A 297 -25.56 -5.77 -26.33
N ASN A 298 -25.87 -6.88 -27.01
CA ASN A 298 -26.45 -6.86 -28.37
C ASN A 298 -25.69 -5.94 -29.35
N GLY A 299 -24.36 -5.97 -29.31
CA GLY A 299 -23.49 -5.15 -30.16
C GLY A 299 -23.37 -3.67 -29.74
N LYS A 300 -24.12 -3.21 -28.73
CA LYS A 300 -24.03 -1.85 -28.21
C LYS A 300 -23.11 -1.79 -27.00
N GLN A 301 -22.14 -0.88 -27.00
CA GLN A 301 -21.29 -0.63 -25.84
C GLN A 301 -22.13 -0.09 -24.68
N ILE A 302 -22.02 -0.73 -23.51
CA ILE A 302 -22.73 -0.36 -22.29
C ILE A 302 -21.80 0.10 -21.18
N ASP A 303 -20.55 -0.39 -21.14
CA ASP A 303 -19.55 0.05 -20.19
C ASP A 303 -18.15 0.12 -20.82
N TYR A 304 -17.24 0.84 -20.16
CA TYR A 304 -15.87 1.04 -20.61
C TYR A 304 -14.94 1.35 -19.43
N ALA A 305 -13.73 0.81 -19.49
CA ALA A 305 -12.64 1.16 -18.59
C ALA A 305 -11.28 1.17 -19.33
N ASP A 306 -10.40 2.09 -18.93
CA ASP A 306 -8.99 2.06 -19.31
C ASP A 306 -8.17 1.29 -18.27
N SER A 307 -7.18 0.55 -18.76
CA SER A 307 -6.22 -0.21 -17.97
C SER A 307 -4.86 -0.24 -18.66
N TYR A 308 -3.92 -0.99 -18.11
CA TYR A 308 -2.62 -1.28 -18.70
C TYR A 308 -2.12 -2.65 -18.26
N PHE A 309 -1.13 -3.17 -18.95
CA PHE A 309 -0.37 -4.36 -18.56
C PHE A 309 1.08 -4.25 -19.04
N ALA A 310 1.92 -5.15 -18.57
CA ALA A 310 3.26 -5.30 -19.08
C ALA A 310 3.57 -6.77 -19.37
N MET A 311 4.41 -7.00 -20.37
CA MET A 311 4.95 -8.32 -20.67
C MET A 311 6.20 -8.55 -19.84
N ARG A 312 6.09 -9.38 -18.77
CA ARG A 312 7.21 -9.75 -17.90
C ARG A 312 7.03 -11.17 -17.37
N LYS A 313 8.15 -11.83 -17.08
CA LYS A 313 8.21 -13.15 -16.43
C LYS A 313 9.16 -13.10 -15.24
N SER A 314 8.67 -13.50 -14.06
CA SER A 314 9.49 -13.74 -12.87
C SER A 314 9.67 -15.25 -12.71
N SER A 315 10.92 -15.73 -12.58
CA SER A 315 11.21 -17.16 -12.54
C SER A 315 12.53 -17.45 -11.82
N LEU A 316 12.82 -18.73 -11.59
CA LEU A 316 14.15 -19.20 -11.24
C LEU A 316 14.87 -19.67 -12.50
N LYS A 317 16.21 -19.50 -12.51
CA LYS A 317 17.11 -20.01 -13.53
C LYS A 317 18.37 -20.53 -12.84
N LYS A 318 18.82 -21.72 -13.22
CA LYS A 318 20.10 -22.25 -12.72
C LYS A 318 21.26 -21.55 -13.42
N ASP A 319 22.29 -21.19 -12.64
CA ASP A 319 23.58 -20.77 -13.17
C ASP A 319 24.43 -22.01 -13.58
N GLN A 320 25.64 -21.78 -14.05
CA GLN A 320 26.51 -22.85 -14.49
C GLN A 320 26.97 -23.79 -13.36
N ALA A 321 26.98 -23.28 -12.12
CA ALA A 321 27.26 -24.07 -10.92
C ALA A 321 26.03 -24.87 -10.45
N GLY A 322 24.85 -24.72 -11.09
CA GLY A 322 23.61 -25.38 -10.75
C GLY A 322 22.84 -24.71 -9.61
N ILE A 323 23.25 -23.52 -9.17
CA ILE A 323 22.60 -22.74 -8.12
C ILE A 323 21.37 -22.04 -8.71
N ASP A 324 20.25 -22.10 -7.98
CA ASP A 324 19.00 -21.42 -8.38
C ASP A 324 19.11 -19.91 -8.17
N ARG A 325 18.87 -19.14 -9.23
CA ARG A 325 18.96 -17.67 -9.27
C ARG A 325 17.63 -17.04 -9.60
N LEU A 326 17.40 -15.84 -9.09
CA LEU A 326 16.25 -15.02 -9.48
C LEU A 326 16.40 -14.52 -10.92
N ALA A 327 15.41 -14.73 -11.74
CA ALA A 327 15.41 -14.30 -13.14
C ALA A 327 14.20 -13.41 -13.45
N LEU A 328 14.43 -12.40 -14.28
CA LEU A 328 13.41 -11.59 -14.91
C LEU A 328 13.51 -11.78 -16.43
N ASN A 329 12.39 -12.16 -17.07
CA ASN A 329 12.37 -12.41 -18.52
C ASN A 329 13.40 -13.45 -18.99
N ASN A 330 13.56 -14.51 -18.20
CA ASN A 330 14.51 -15.61 -18.43
C ASN A 330 16.00 -15.25 -18.27
N GLU A 331 16.33 -14.04 -17.81
CA GLU A 331 17.70 -13.63 -17.55
C GLU A 331 17.93 -13.38 -16.06
N PHE A 332 19.12 -13.76 -15.56
CA PHE A 332 19.50 -13.46 -14.19
C PHE A 332 19.52 -11.95 -13.96
N VAL A 333 18.88 -11.51 -12.88
CA VAL A 333 18.91 -10.13 -12.42
C VAL A 333 19.17 -10.13 -10.92
N PHE A 334 20.33 -9.61 -10.51
CA PHE A 334 20.55 -9.37 -9.10
C PHE A 334 19.57 -8.29 -8.62
N GLN A 335 18.70 -8.64 -7.67
CA GLN A 335 17.69 -7.72 -7.17
C GLN A 335 18.21 -7.05 -5.90
N TYR A 336 18.38 -5.73 -5.96
CA TYR A 336 18.86 -4.94 -4.84
C TYR A 336 17.99 -3.73 -4.59
N GLY A 337 17.53 -3.60 -3.36
CA GLY A 337 16.62 -2.51 -2.98
C GLY A 337 16.54 -2.28 -1.48
N PRO A 338 15.90 -1.20 -1.06
CA PRO A 338 15.66 -0.93 0.34
C PRO A 338 14.39 -1.62 0.85
N LEU A 339 14.38 -1.86 2.16
CA LEU A 339 13.18 -2.13 2.94
C LEU A 339 12.37 -0.83 3.06
N ASP A 340 11.11 -0.83 2.69
CA ASP A 340 10.25 0.35 2.75
C ASP A 340 9.03 0.10 3.64
N GLN A 341 9.01 0.77 4.79
CA GLN A 341 7.93 0.70 5.78
C GLN A 341 6.67 1.45 5.33
N GLY A 342 6.81 2.44 4.45
CA GLY A 342 5.70 3.24 3.92
C GLY A 342 5.04 4.17 4.94
N TRP A 343 5.78 4.63 5.96
CA TRP A 343 5.29 5.53 6.99
C TRP A 343 5.70 6.98 6.71
N TRP A 344 4.83 7.91 7.08
CA TRP A 344 5.00 9.35 6.92
C TRP A 344 4.89 10.04 8.29
N PRO A 345 5.74 11.02 8.62
CA PRO A 345 5.69 11.65 9.94
C PRO A 345 4.40 12.45 10.16
N ASP A 346 3.83 12.97 9.09
CA ASP A 346 2.66 13.83 9.09
C ASP A 346 1.35 13.10 8.76
N GLY A 347 1.42 12.06 7.92
CA GLY A 347 0.25 11.29 7.47
C GLY A 347 0.19 9.83 7.91
N LEU A 348 1.19 9.32 8.63
CA LEU A 348 1.36 7.91 9.01
C LEU A 348 1.31 6.98 7.77
N TYR A 349 0.26 6.20 7.58
CA TYR A 349 0.13 5.35 6.38
C TYR A 349 -0.23 6.13 5.12
N THR A 350 -0.69 7.36 5.24
CA THR A 350 -1.13 8.17 4.11
C THR A 350 -0.06 9.19 3.72
N ALA A 351 0.47 9.09 2.52
CA ALA A 351 1.36 10.11 1.98
C ALA A 351 0.64 11.48 1.93
N PRO A 352 1.34 12.59 2.24
CA PRO A 352 0.70 13.91 2.25
C PRO A 352 0.09 14.33 0.91
N THR A 353 0.75 13.99 -0.19
CA THR A 353 0.31 14.26 -1.56
C THR A 353 0.68 13.09 -2.48
N ASP A 354 0.11 13.08 -3.68
CA ASP A 354 0.47 12.11 -4.71
C ASP A 354 1.93 12.27 -5.19
N GLU A 355 2.44 13.50 -5.20
CA GLU A 355 3.86 13.79 -5.46
C GLU A 355 4.76 13.15 -4.39
N ALA A 356 4.37 13.24 -3.11
CA ALA A 356 5.08 12.59 -2.02
C ALA A 356 5.08 11.06 -2.20
N LEU A 357 3.93 10.49 -2.54
CA LEU A 357 3.79 9.05 -2.79
C LEU A 357 4.74 8.56 -3.90
N MET A 358 4.89 9.34 -4.98
CA MET A 358 5.82 9.05 -6.08
C MET A 358 7.28 9.25 -5.68
N PHE A 359 7.57 10.16 -4.77
CA PHE A 359 8.93 10.61 -4.42
C PHE A 359 9.81 9.46 -3.93
N ASP A 360 9.33 8.62 -3.00
CA ASP A 360 10.12 7.52 -2.44
C ASP A 360 10.49 6.50 -3.54
N VAL A 361 9.58 6.19 -4.47
CA VAL A 361 9.83 5.31 -5.62
C VAL A 361 10.88 5.92 -6.56
N LYS A 362 10.71 7.21 -6.90
CA LYS A 362 11.63 7.95 -7.78
C LYS A 362 13.02 8.04 -7.16
N LYS A 363 13.12 8.40 -5.88
CA LYS A 363 14.40 8.48 -5.16
C LYS A 363 15.09 7.12 -5.07
N THR A 364 14.36 6.05 -4.80
CA THR A 364 14.90 4.70 -4.84
C THR A 364 15.56 4.40 -6.19
N LYS A 365 14.87 4.73 -7.29
CA LYS A 365 15.40 4.55 -8.64
C LYS A 365 16.63 5.43 -8.91
N GLU A 366 16.61 6.70 -8.54
CA GLU A 366 17.71 7.65 -8.72
C GLU A 366 18.96 7.25 -7.95
N MET A 367 18.80 6.67 -6.77
CA MET A 367 19.91 6.08 -5.99
C MET A 367 20.46 4.78 -6.59
N GLY A 368 19.93 4.30 -7.73
CA GLY A 368 20.44 3.13 -8.45
C GLY A 368 19.91 1.78 -7.96
N PHE A 369 18.91 1.76 -7.11
CA PHE A 369 18.21 0.53 -6.75
C PHE A 369 17.30 0.06 -7.91
N ASN A 370 17.10 -1.23 -8.03
CA ASN A 370 16.18 -1.81 -9.03
C ASN A 370 14.94 -2.46 -8.43
N MET A 371 14.82 -2.48 -7.10
CA MET A 371 13.75 -3.13 -6.36
C MET A 371 13.42 -2.35 -5.08
N ILE A 372 12.21 -2.52 -4.55
CA ILE A 372 11.77 -2.15 -3.19
C ILE A 372 11.12 -3.38 -2.57
N ARG A 373 11.48 -3.72 -1.33
CA ARG A 373 10.67 -4.61 -0.51
C ARG A 373 9.67 -3.77 0.28
N LYS A 374 8.38 -3.82 -0.14
CA LYS A 374 7.29 -3.15 0.56
C LYS A 374 6.95 -3.96 1.81
N HIS A 375 7.38 -3.41 2.94
CA HIS A 375 7.39 -4.13 4.20
C HIS A 375 6.08 -3.97 4.95
N ILE A 376 5.35 -5.09 5.04
CA ILE A 376 4.22 -5.29 5.95
C ILE A 376 3.10 -4.23 5.78
N LYS A 377 2.90 -3.74 4.56
CA LYS A 377 1.86 -2.76 4.19
C LYS A 377 1.45 -2.95 2.74
N LEU A 378 0.16 -2.81 2.44
CA LEU A 378 -0.32 -2.61 1.07
C LEU A 378 -0.46 -1.11 0.81
N GLU A 379 0.20 -0.60 -0.21
CA GLU A 379 0.11 0.80 -0.60
C GLU A 379 -1.15 1.11 -1.43
N PRO A 380 -1.53 2.39 -1.59
CA PRO A 380 -2.50 2.78 -2.60
C PRO A 380 -2.08 2.32 -4.00
N ALA A 381 -3.04 1.94 -4.84
CA ALA A 381 -2.80 1.44 -6.20
C ALA A 381 -1.91 2.37 -7.06
N ARG A 382 -1.93 3.67 -6.79
CA ARG A 382 -1.08 4.66 -7.46
C ARG A 382 0.41 4.49 -7.16
N TRP A 383 0.78 4.02 -5.97
CA TRP A 383 2.18 3.73 -5.64
C TRP A 383 2.74 2.60 -6.52
N TYR A 384 1.97 1.53 -6.72
CA TYR A 384 2.36 0.43 -7.62
C TYR A 384 2.42 0.89 -9.07
N TYR A 385 1.49 1.76 -9.50
CA TYR A 385 1.57 2.37 -10.84
C TYR A 385 2.88 3.16 -11.03
N TYR A 386 3.36 3.85 -10.00
CA TYR A 386 4.67 4.51 -10.06
C TYR A 386 5.82 3.50 -10.13
N CYS A 387 5.78 2.41 -9.38
CA CYS A 387 6.75 1.32 -9.53
C CYS A 387 6.74 0.73 -10.95
N ASP A 388 5.55 0.50 -11.52
CA ASP A 388 5.38 -0.03 -12.87
C ASP A 388 5.94 0.92 -13.94
N SER A 389 5.67 2.22 -13.84
CA SER A 389 6.03 3.22 -14.84
C SER A 389 7.45 3.74 -14.72
N ILE A 390 8.02 3.81 -13.51
CA ILE A 390 9.40 4.23 -13.26
C ILE A 390 10.38 3.05 -13.44
N GLY A 391 9.89 1.83 -13.28
CA GLY A 391 10.70 0.62 -13.40
C GLY A 391 11.42 0.27 -12.10
N VAL A 392 10.65 -0.04 -11.08
CA VAL A 392 11.16 -0.56 -9.80
C VAL A 392 10.41 -1.85 -9.49
N MET A 393 11.12 -2.96 -9.34
CA MET A 393 10.54 -4.23 -8.91
C MET A 393 10.01 -4.11 -7.47
N VAL A 394 8.98 -4.85 -7.15
CA VAL A 394 8.39 -4.85 -5.81
C VAL A 394 8.37 -6.27 -5.25
N TRP A 395 8.86 -6.42 -4.05
CA TRP A 395 8.61 -7.56 -3.18
C TRP A 395 7.53 -7.13 -2.19
N GLN A 396 6.40 -7.82 -2.20
CA GLN A 396 5.22 -7.43 -1.42
C GLN A 396 5.02 -8.35 -0.23
N ASP A 397 5.17 -7.80 0.98
CA ASP A 397 4.87 -8.51 2.22
C ASP A 397 3.36 -8.50 2.53
N MET A 398 2.87 -9.57 3.16
CA MET A 398 1.60 -9.58 3.87
C MET A 398 1.75 -8.74 5.16
N PRO A 399 0.81 -7.83 5.47
CA PRO A 399 0.73 -7.14 6.75
C PRO A 399 0.40 -8.13 7.87
N SER A 400 1.33 -8.98 8.21
CA SER A 400 1.17 -10.05 9.19
C SER A 400 0.88 -9.49 10.58
N GLY A 401 0.94 -10.29 11.57
CA GLY A 401 0.66 -10.00 12.96
C GLY A 401 -0.31 -11.02 13.51
N ASP A 402 -0.42 -11.05 14.81
CA ASP A 402 -1.28 -11.96 15.54
C ASP A 402 -1.57 -11.38 16.92
N MET A 403 -2.65 -11.85 17.53
CA MET A 403 -3.10 -11.45 18.84
C MET A 403 -2.03 -11.72 19.93
N GLY A 404 -1.97 -10.87 20.92
CA GLY A 404 -1.21 -11.09 22.14
C GLY A 404 0.16 -10.44 22.18
N GLY A 405 0.54 -9.66 21.21
CA GLY A 405 1.75 -8.84 21.25
C GLY A 405 3.06 -9.61 21.39
N ASN A 406 3.05 -10.92 21.30
CA ASN A 406 4.24 -11.76 21.35
C ASN A 406 4.96 -11.68 20.02
N ARG A 407 5.76 -10.66 19.89
CA ARG A 407 6.48 -10.27 18.69
C ARG A 407 7.60 -11.25 18.34
N TRP A 408 8.05 -12.02 19.32
CA TRP A 408 9.22 -12.88 19.24
C TRP A 408 8.98 -14.30 19.77
N ASP A 409 7.74 -14.81 19.63
CA ASP A 409 7.35 -16.12 20.11
C ASP A 409 8.24 -17.24 19.60
N MET A 410 8.69 -17.12 18.38
CA MET A 410 9.61 -18.06 17.74
C MET A 410 10.66 -17.27 17.01
N ARG A 411 11.87 -17.32 17.52
CA ARG A 411 12.99 -16.79 16.79
C ARG A 411 13.37 -17.74 15.68
N SER A 412 13.74 -17.14 14.57
CA SER A 412 14.19 -17.86 13.42
C SER A 412 15.24 -18.88 13.82
N GLY A 413 14.92 -20.12 13.60
CA GLY A 413 15.93 -21.15 13.43
C GLY A 413 16.61 -21.02 12.10
N GLN A 414 16.47 -19.89 11.43
CA GLN A 414 16.96 -19.54 10.10
C GLN A 414 17.60 -20.71 9.34
N ILE A 415 18.88 -20.93 9.57
CA ILE A 415 19.69 -21.96 8.90
C ILE A 415 19.65 -23.30 9.63
N SER A 416 19.08 -23.39 10.82
CA SER A 416 19.09 -24.62 11.63
C SER A 416 18.09 -25.68 11.18
N GLY A 417 17.25 -25.38 10.19
CA GLY A 417 16.27 -26.32 9.63
C GLY A 417 15.11 -26.68 10.57
N PHE A 418 14.84 -25.88 11.57
CA PHE A 418 13.71 -26.09 12.46
C PHE A 418 12.43 -25.59 11.82
N ASN A 419 11.59 -26.49 11.40
CA ASN A 419 10.22 -26.24 10.97
C ASN A 419 9.37 -25.90 12.21
N ARG A 420 9.23 -24.62 12.52
CA ARG A 420 8.42 -24.16 13.65
C ARG A 420 7.37 -23.18 13.17
N ASP A 421 6.12 -23.61 13.30
CA ASP A 421 4.96 -22.76 13.11
C ASP A 421 4.36 -22.39 14.46
N LYS A 422 3.87 -21.16 14.57
CA LYS A 422 3.02 -20.72 15.66
C LYS A 422 1.64 -21.36 15.53
N GLN A 423 1.00 -21.64 16.63
CA GLN A 423 -0.44 -21.95 16.64
C GLN A 423 -1.22 -20.64 16.70
N ARG A 424 -2.00 -20.35 15.69
CA ARG A 424 -2.98 -19.26 15.69
C ARG A 424 -4.35 -19.78 16.10
N SER A 425 -5.20 -18.88 16.62
CA SER A 425 -6.63 -19.17 16.73
C SER A 425 -7.26 -19.36 15.34
N GLU A 426 -8.36 -20.10 15.25
CA GLU A 426 -9.11 -20.27 14.02
C GLU A 426 -9.60 -18.91 13.46
N GLU A 427 -9.98 -17.98 14.34
CA GLU A 427 -10.36 -16.62 13.99
C GLU A 427 -9.20 -15.86 13.35
N SER A 428 -8.00 -15.89 13.95
CA SER A 428 -6.80 -15.23 13.43
C SER A 428 -6.39 -15.80 12.05
N GLU A 429 -6.45 -17.13 11.88
CA GLU A 429 -6.20 -17.77 10.59
C GLU A 429 -7.22 -17.32 9.53
N THR A 430 -8.50 -17.24 9.90
CA THR A 430 -9.58 -16.84 8.99
C THR A 430 -9.36 -15.42 8.47
N TYR A 431 -9.05 -14.46 9.36
CA TYR A 431 -8.75 -13.09 8.94
C TYR A 431 -7.48 -13.01 8.09
N TYR A 432 -6.42 -13.71 8.48
CA TYR A 432 -5.19 -13.74 7.70
C TYR A 432 -5.42 -14.20 6.25
N ARG A 433 -6.12 -15.35 6.08
CA ARG A 433 -6.39 -15.91 4.73
C ARG A 433 -7.30 -15.00 3.91
N LYS A 434 -8.31 -14.40 4.54
CA LYS A 434 -9.22 -13.45 3.89
C LYS A 434 -8.46 -12.23 3.38
N GLU A 435 -7.69 -11.59 4.27
CA GLU A 435 -6.96 -10.37 3.92
C GLU A 435 -5.81 -10.65 2.94
N TRP A 436 -5.05 -11.74 3.11
CA TRP A 436 -4.00 -12.09 2.16
C TRP A 436 -4.53 -12.33 0.74
N LYS A 437 -5.66 -13.02 0.62
CA LYS A 437 -6.34 -13.18 -0.67
C LYS A 437 -6.77 -11.84 -1.25
N ALA A 438 -7.39 -10.98 -0.45
CA ALA A 438 -7.86 -9.68 -0.89
C ALA A 438 -6.71 -8.76 -1.35
N ILE A 439 -5.58 -8.79 -0.65
CA ILE A 439 -4.34 -8.07 -1.02
C ILE A 439 -3.80 -8.59 -2.36
N MET A 440 -3.71 -9.91 -2.53
CA MET A 440 -3.27 -10.49 -3.81
C MET A 440 -4.23 -10.12 -4.95
N ASP A 441 -5.54 -10.11 -4.73
CA ASP A 441 -6.52 -9.69 -5.74
C ASP A 441 -6.37 -8.20 -6.10
N ALA A 442 -6.26 -7.33 -5.11
CA ALA A 442 -6.10 -5.89 -5.30
C ALA A 442 -4.81 -5.54 -6.06
N ALA A 443 -3.74 -6.29 -5.81
CA ALA A 443 -2.42 -6.03 -6.36
C ALA A 443 -2.04 -6.91 -7.56
N TYR A 444 -2.92 -7.82 -8.00
CA TYR A 444 -2.63 -8.83 -9.04
C TYR A 444 -2.11 -8.24 -10.35
N ASN A 445 -2.70 -7.16 -10.81
CA ASN A 445 -2.42 -6.59 -12.13
C ASN A 445 -1.17 -5.69 -12.20
N PHE A 446 -0.46 -5.45 -11.07
CA PHE A 446 0.73 -4.62 -11.07
C PHE A 446 1.97 -5.43 -11.49
N PRO A 447 2.54 -5.16 -12.68
CA PRO A 447 3.68 -5.94 -13.20
C PRO A 447 4.96 -5.76 -12.38
N SER A 448 5.14 -4.67 -11.66
CA SER A 448 6.29 -4.44 -10.79
C SER A 448 6.41 -5.45 -9.66
N ILE A 449 5.29 -5.98 -9.15
CA ILE A 449 5.31 -7.02 -8.11
C ILE A 449 5.85 -8.31 -8.72
N VAL A 450 7.01 -8.77 -8.25
CA VAL A 450 7.70 -9.97 -8.73
C VAL A 450 7.78 -11.09 -7.69
N VAL A 451 7.62 -10.75 -6.40
CA VAL A 451 7.66 -11.68 -5.27
C VAL A 451 6.53 -11.38 -4.28
N TRP A 452 5.84 -12.42 -3.83
CA TRP A 452 4.95 -12.41 -2.68
C TRP A 452 5.65 -12.93 -1.44
N ILE A 453 5.44 -12.29 -0.28
CA ILE A 453 6.05 -12.67 1.00
C ILE A 453 4.95 -12.84 2.06
N PRO A 454 4.44 -14.05 2.31
CA PRO A 454 3.40 -14.31 3.29
C PRO A 454 3.78 -13.95 4.72
N PHE A 455 5.06 -14.12 5.11
CA PHE A 455 5.53 -13.90 6.47
C PHE A 455 6.85 -13.13 6.52
N ASN A 456 6.98 -12.27 7.53
CA ASN A 456 8.26 -11.65 7.92
C ASN A 456 8.73 -12.25 9.24
N GLU A 457 10.00 -12.69 9.27
CA GLU A 457 10.61 -13.31 10.44
C GLU A 457 9.73 -14.45 11.01
N ALA A 458 9.78 -14.71 12.29
CA ALA A 458 8.99 -15.79 12.88
C ALA A 458 7.66 -15.33 13.48
N TRP A 459 7.50 -14.01 13.67
CA TRP A 459 6.30 -13.51 14.35
C TRP A 459 5.05 -13.62 13.49
N GLY A 460 4.06 -14.32 14.04
CA GLY A 460 2.82 -14.64 13.32
C GLY A 460 2.95 -15.72 12.25
N GLN A 461 4.12 -16.33 12.06
CA GLN A 461 4.35 -17.40 11.09
C GLN A 461 3.61 -18.69 11.50
N PHE A 462 2.74 -19.19 10.64
CA PHE A 462 1.91 -20.38 10.91
C PHE A 462 1.60 -21.14 9.63
N LYS A 463 1.43 -22.46 9.73
CA LYS A 463 1.12 -23.34 8.58
C LYS A 463 1.92 -22.95 7.33
N THR A 464 3.20 -22.64 7.52
CA THR A 464 4.03 -21.95 6.52
C THR A 464 4.03 -22.67 5.17
N LYS A 465 4.19 -24.00 5.18
CA LYS A 465 4.17 -24.77 3.94
C LYS A 465 2.83 -24.63 3.20
N GLU A 466 1.71 -24.82 3.91
CA GLU A 466 0.36 -24.72 3.34
C GLU A 466 0.05 -23.33 2.77
N ILE A 467 0.37 -22.27 3.53
CA ILE A 467 0.16 -20.89 3.10
C ILE A 467 1.02 -20.56 1.88
N THR A 468 2.26 -21.02 1.86
CA THR A 468 3.18 -20.80 0.73
C THR A 468 2.69 -21.51 -0.52
N GLU A 469 2.32 -22.79 -0.43
CA GLU A 469 1.80 -23.59 -1.55
C GLU A 469 0.48 -23.01 -2.07
N TRP A 470 -0.39 -22.55 -1.18
CA TRP A 470 -1.61 -21.84 -1.55
C TRP A 470 -1.31 -20.54 -2.31
N THR A 471 -0.37 -19.71 -1.83
CA THR A 471 0.04 -18.48 -2.49
C THR A 471 0.60 -18.75 -3.89
N MET A 472 1.50 -19.76 -4.03
CA MET A 472 2.07 -20.18 -5.32
C MET A 472 0.99 -20.64 -6.31
N LYS A 473 0.00 -21.39 -5.83
CA LYS A 473 -1.13 -21.86 -6.65
C LYS A 473 -2.07 -20.72 -7.04
N TYR A 474 -2.26 -19.75 -6.13
CA TYR A 474 -3.16 -18.62 -6.35
C TYR A 474 -2.62 -17.65 -7.42
N ASP A 475 -1.32 -17.38 -7.38
CA ASP A 475 -0.63 -16.57 -8.38
C ASP A 475 0.67 -17.23 -8.85
N PRO A 476 0.61 -18.10 -9.85
CA PRO A 476 1.80 -18.76 -10.41
C PRO A 476 2.68 -17.84 -11.28
N SER A 477 2.28 -16.59 -11.50
CA SER A 477 3.02 -15.62 -12.31
C SER A 477 4.11 -14.88 -11.53
N ARG A 478 4.22 -15.12 -10.23
CA ARG A 478 5.17 -14.50 -9.31
C ARG A 478 5.89 -15.54 -8.47
N LEU A 479 7.07 -15.17 -8.00
CA LEU A 479 7.80 -15.97 -7.02
C LEU A 479 7.21 -15.79 -5.61
N VAL A 480 7.47 -16.76 -4.75
CA VAL A 480 7.04 -16.70 -3.35
C VAL A 480 8.24 -16.93 -2.44
N ASN A 481 8.50 -15.97 -1.56
CA ASN A 481 9.39 -16.07 -0.41
C ASN A 481 8.56 -16.47 0.80
N SER A 482 8.67 -17.69 1.28
CA SER A 482 7.76 -18.26 2.28
C SER A 482 7.74 -17.47 3.60
N ALA A 483 8.92 -17.07 4.08
CA ALA A 483 9.08 -16.23 5.26
C ALA A 483 10.44 -15.55 5.20
N SER A 484 10.43 -14.22 5.01
CA SER A 484 11.68 -13.47 4.97
C SER A 484 12.33 -13.43 6.36
N GLY A 485 13.55 -14.00 6.47
CA GLY A 485 14.28 -14.10 7.73
C GLY A 485 13.59 -14.90 8.85
N GLY A 486 12.53 -15.66 8.52
CA GLY A 486 11.74 -16.42 9.48
C GLY A 486 12.26 -17.83 9.73
N ASN A 487 11.42 -18.67 10.33
CA ASN A 487 11.71 -20.09 10.46
C ASN A 487 11.74 -20.74 9.08
N PHE A 488 12.78 -21.51 8.83
CA PHE A 488 13.04 -22.07 7.52
C PHE A 488 12.16 -23.32 7.24
N PHE A 489 11.61 -23.33 6.02
CA PHE A 489 10.89 -24.47 5.45
C PHE A 489 11.36 -24.71 4.01
N TYR A 490 11.43 -25.99 3.58
CA TYR A 490 11.70 -26.33 2.18
C TYR A 490 10.42 -26.14 1.34
N THR A 491 10.01 -24.88 1.14
CA THR A 491 8.84 -24.49 0.36
C THR A 491 9.02 -23.08 -0.20
N GLY A 492 8.31 -22.75 -1.27
CA GLY A 492 8.50 -21.48 -1.98
C GLY A 492 9.72 -21.49 -2.89
N HIS A 493 10.03 -20.32 -3.45
CA HIS A 493 11.08 -20.13 -4.46
C HIS A 493 12.36 -19.49 -3.90
N ILE A 494 12.31 -19.03 -2.66
CA ILE A 494 13.37 -18.23 -2.05
C ILE A 494 13.69 -18.77 -0.66
N LEU A 495 14.98 -18.94 -0.37
CA LEU A 495 15.51 -19.11 0.98
C LEU A 495 16.14 -17.80 1.41
N ASP A 496 15.61 -17.19 2.45
CA ASP A 496 15.90 -15.83 2.88
C ASP A 496 16.38 -15.81 4.33
N ILE A 497 17.46 -15.08 4.58
CA ILE A 497 17.97 -14.81 5.93
C ILE A 497 18.00 -13.31 6.20
N HIS A 498 17.92 -12.93 7.49
CA HIS A 498 18.20 -11.59 7.97
C HIS A 498 19.51 -11.59 8.76
N GLN A 499 20.40 -10.65 8.48
CA GLN A 499 21.68 -10.54 9.16
C GLN A 499 22.14 -9.09 9.28
N TYR A 500 22.34 -8.62 10.49
CA TYR A 500 22.75 -7.25 10.78
C TYR A 500 24.08 -7.17 11.50
N PRO A 501 24.93 -6.14 11.22
CA PRO A 501 24.81 -5.22 10.08
C PRO A 501 25.46 -5.74 8.79
N ASP A 502 26.39 -6.69 8.91
CA ASP A 502 27.21 -7.18 7.79
C ASP A 502 26.44 -8.18 6.92
N PRO A 503 26.59 -8.10 5.58
CA PRO A 503 25.90 -9.01 4.69
C PRO A 503 26.46 -10.44 4.81
N GLN A 504 25.54 -11.40 4.85
CA GLN A 504 25.81 -12.83 4.78
C GLN A 504 24.82 -13.48 3.80
N MET A 505 25.01 -14.76 3.51
CA MET A 505 24.07 -15.52 2.69
C MET A 505 23.92 -16.93 3.25
N PRO A 506 22.81 -17.61 2.93
CA PRO A 506 22.68 -19.04 3.21
C PRO A 506 23.81 -19.81 2.52
N ASP A 507 24.31 -20.87 3.17
CA ASP A 507 25.40 -21.68 2.63
C ASP A 507 24.98 -22.34 1.30
N PRO A 508 25.61 -22.02 0.16
CA PRO A 508 25.24 -22.56 -1.14
C PRO A 508 25.53 -24.07 -1.28
N GLU A 509 26.48 -24.63 -0.54
CA GLU A 509 26.75 -26.08 -0.55
C GLU A 509 25.58 -26.85 0.09
N ILE A 510 24.93 -26.24 1.09
CA ILE A 510 23.80 -26.85 1.79
C ILE A 510 22.47 -26.58 1.06
N PHE A 511 22.26 -25.35 0.58
CA PHE A 511 20.97 -24.85 0.13
C PHE A 511 20.87 -24.52 -1.36
N GLY A 512 21.98 -24.33 -2.06
CA GLY A 512 22.02 -23.74 -3.41
C GLY A 512 21.39 -24.56 -4.54
N ASN A 513 21.07 -25.82 -4.33
CA ASN A 513 20.52 -26.71 -5.38
C ASN A 513 19.23 -27.40 -4.93
N ARG A 514 18.33 -26.66 -4.29
CA ARG A 514 17.09 -27.19 -3.72
C ARG A 514 15.82 -26.56 -4.31
N GLY A 515 15.93 -25.85 -5.44
CA GLY A 515 14.80 -25.16 -6.06
C GLY A 515 14.46 -23.85 -5.37
N GLN A 516 15.39 -23.26 -4.61
CA GLN A 516 15.21 -21.97 -3.95
C GLN A 516 16.44 -21.09 -4.23
N ALA A 517 16.20 -19.83 -4.63
CA ALA A 517 17.24 -18.82 -4.73
C ALA A 517 17.69 -18.35 -3.34
N LEU A 518 18.98 -18.13 -3.17
CA LEU A 518 19.57 -17.68 -1.89
C LEU A 518 19.50 -16.16 -1.80
N VAL A 519 18.99 -15.62 -0.70
CA VAL A 519 18.69 -14.21 -0.52
C VAL A 519 19.07 -13.72 0.87
N LEU A 520 19.46 -12.45 0.95
CA LEU A 520 19.63 -11.69 2.17
C LEU A 520 18.48 -10.68 2.28
N GLY A 521 17.41 -11.04 2.97
CA GLY A 521 16.15 -10.29 3.02
C GLY A 521 16.19 -9.04 3.86
N GLU A 522 17.16 -8.93 4.80
CA GLU A 522 17.45 -7.70 5.51
C GLU A 522 18.90 -7.66 5.99
N PHE A 523 19.54 -6.49 5.83
CA PHE A 523 20.88 -6.23 6.38
C PHE A 523 21.14 -4.72 6.51
N GLY A 524 22.27 -4.36 7.10
CA GLY A 524 22.71 -2.98 7.25
C GLY A 524 22.15 -2.33 8.51
N GLY A 525 21.09 -1.58 8.40
CA GLY A 525 20.49 -0.91 9.55
C GLY A 525 21.40 0.18 10.15
N LEU A 526 22.12 0.91 9.30
CA LEU A 526 23.12 1.91 9.70
C LEU A 526 22.43 3.21 10.14
N GLY A 527 22.48 3.52 11.45
CA GLY A 527 21.78 4.63 12.08
C GLY A 527 22.59 5.93 12.12
N LEU A 528 21.96 7.02 11.68
CA LEU A 528 22.46 8.38 11.85
C LEU A 528 21.28 9.32 12.09
N PRO A 529 20.96 9.64 13.36
CA PRO A 529 19.96 10.66 13.65
C PRO A 529 20.47 12.02 13.19
N MET A 530 19.64 12.73 12.41
CA MET A 530 19.94 14.06 11.89
C MET A 530 19.20 15.10 12.72
N GLU A 531 19.94 16.05 13.32
CA GLU A 531 19.36 17.11 14.15
C GLU A 531 18.28 17.91 13.36
N GLY A 532 17.14 18.14 13.98
CA GLY A 532 15.98 18.82 13.37
C GLY A 532 15.15 17.94 12.41
N HIS A 533 15.52 16.67 12.19
CA HIS A 533 14.86 15.75 11.26
C HIS A 533 14.46 14.42 11.92
N THR A 534 14.45 14.35 13.24
CA THR A 534 14.09 13.16 14.02
C THR A 534 12.70 13.26 14.63
N TRP A 535 12.03 12.13 14.85
CA TRP A 535 10.72 12.04 15.49
C TRP A 535 10.75 12.47 16.96
N GLN A 536 11.87 12.21 17.64
CA GLN A 536 12.15 12.63 19.01
C GLN A 536 13.62 13.01 19.16
N ASP A 537 13.92 13.82 20.19
CA ASP A 537 15.27 14.37 20.38
C ASP A 537 16.30 13.36 20.87
N LYS A 538 15.86 12.32 21.61
CA LYS A 538 16.73 11.35 22.28
C LYS A 538 16.20 9.92 22.11
N ASN A 539 17.07 8.94 22.40
CA ASN A 539 16.75 7.51 22.36
C ASN A 539 16.36 7.01 20.95
N ASN A 540 16.86 7.68 19.92
CA ASN A 540 16.82 7.14 18.56
C ASN A 540 17.84 6.01 18.44
N TRP A 541 17.56 5.04 17.57
CA TRP A 541 18.40 3.87 17.43
C TRP A 541 18.59 3.42 15.98
N GLY A 542 19.58 2.54 15.78
CA GLY A 542 19.87 1.78 14.59
C GLY A 542 20.76 0.61 15.01
N TYR A 543 20.91 -0.40 14.16
CA TYR A 543 21.72 -1.59 14.47
C TYR A 543 23.20 -1.25 14.67
N GLN A 544 23.69 -0.23 13.96
CA GLN A 544 25.00 0.40 14.17
C GLN A 544 24.84 1.90 14.01
N SER A 545 25.35 2.70 14.96
CA SER A 545 25.19 4.16 14.98
C SER A 545 26.47 4.87 14.58
N PHE A 546 26.32 6.02 13.90
CA PHE A 546 27.39 6.86 13.38
C PHE A 546 27.24 8.30 13.86
N LYS A 547 28.35 9.06 13.80
CA LYS A 547 28.39 10.46 14.25
C LYS A 547 28.24 11.46 13.12
N ASN A 548 28.56 11.07 11.91
CA ASN A 548 28.52 11.93 10.74
C ASN A 548 28.31 11.13 9.45
N LYS A 549 28.01 11.86 8.36
CA LYS A 549 27.73 11.27 7.04
C LYS A 549 28.93 10.53 6.43
N ASP A 550 30.16 10.98 6.69
CA ASP A 550 31.35 10.35 6.12
C ASP A 550 31.60 8.98 6.73
N GLU A 551 31.47 8.86 8.05
CA GLU A 551 31.55 7.56 8.73
C GLU A 551 30.48 6.60 8.23
N LEU A 552 29.22 7.08 8.11
CA LEU A 552 28.11 6.30 7.58
C LEU A 552 28.39 5.81 6.16
N LEU A 553 28.80 6.70 5.25
CA LEU A 553 29.09 6.37 3.86
C LEU A 553 30.26 5.39 3.73
N ASN A 554 31.33 5.58 4.51
CA ASN A 554 32.47 4.67 4.50
C ASN A 554 32.07 3.26 4.95
N ARG A 555 31.20 3.17 5.96
CA ARG A 555 30.67 1.88 6.40
C ARG A 555 29.76 1.25 5.34
N TYR A 556 28.91 2.05 4.69
CA TYR A 556 28.05 1.60 3.60
C TYR A 556 28.88 1.05 2.42
N LYS A 557 29.94 1.75 2.02
CA LYS A 557 30.88 1.28 0.97
C LYS A 557 31.48 -0.09 1.32
N LYS A 558 31.80 -0.31 2.61
CA LYS A 558 32.28 -1.63 3.06
C LYS A 558 31.20 -2.69 2.89
N LEU A 559 29.94 -2.42 3.30
CA LEU A 559 28.84 -3.37 3.11
C LEU A 559 28.66 -3.72 1.63
N MET A 560 28.74 -2.74 0.71
CA MET A 560 28.62 -2.99 -0.74
C MET A 560 29.79 -3.83 -1.27
N THR A 561 30.99 -3.61 -0.76
CA THR A 561 32.16 -4.44 -1.12
C THR A 561 31.98 -5.89 -0.68
N ASP A 562 31.50 -6.10 0.54
CA ASP A 562 31.27 -7.43 1.08
C ASP A 562 30.10 -8.13 0.35
N LEU A 563 29.00 -7.41 0.10
CA LEU A 563 27.84 -7.89 -0.67
C LEU A 563 28.25 -8.35 -2.08
N LYS A 564 29.09 -7.56 -2.78
CA LYS A 564 29.58 -7.87 -4.12
C LYS A 564 30.31 -9.21 -4.19
N ARG A 565 30.99 -9.62 -3.12
CA ARG A 565 31.69 -10.91 -3.04
C ARG A 565 30.74 -12.09 -2.93
N LEU A 566 29.54 -11.90 -2.40
CA LEU A 566 28.55 -12.97 -2.21
C LEU A 566 27.78 -13.31 -3.50
N ILE A 567 27.68 -12.37 -4.44
CA ILE A 567 26.91 -12.56 -5.68
C ILE A 567 27.42 -13.76 -6.50
N PRO A 568 28.70 -13.87 -6.84
CA PRO A 568 29.18 -15.04 -7.59
C PRO A 568 29.05 -16.35 -6.80
N LEU A 569 29.03 -16.30 -5.46
CA LEU A 569 28.89 -17.48 -4.62
C LEU A 569 27.45 -18.02 -4.55
N GLY A 570 26.45 -17.29 -5.05
CA GLY A 570 25.05 -17.78 -5.05
C GLY A 570 24.00 -16.76 -4.66
N LEU A 571 24.38 -15.63 -4.07
CA LEU A 571 23.43 -14.60 -3.64
C LEU A 571 22.68 -14.01 -4.84
N SER A 572 21.33 -14.03 -4.80
CA SER A 572 20.47 -13.57 -5.90
C SER A 572 19.79 -12.24 -5.63
N ALA A 573 19.63 -11.85 -4.37
CA ALA A 573 19.07 -10.57 -3.97
C ALA A 573 19.54 -10.15 -2.58
N ALA A 574 19.47 -8.85 -2.32
CA ALA A 574 19.68 -8.30 -0.99
C ALA A 574 18.77 -7.08 -0.73
N VAL A 575 18.35 -6.92 0.52
CA VAL A 575 17.48 -5.81 0.95
C VAL A 575 18.16 -5.03 2.06
N TYR A 576 18.44 -3.75 1.80
CA TYR A 576 19.05 -2.85 2.79
C TYR A 576 17.99 -2.21 3.69
N THR A 577 18.19 -2.25 4.98
CA THR A 577 17.32 -1.59 5.98
C THR A 577 17.84 -0.19 6.30
N GLN A 578 17.19 0.91 5.86
CA GLN A 578 15.90 0.98 5.17
C GLN A 578 15.80 2.25 4.30
N THR A 579 14.66 2.48 3.63
CA THR A 579 14.46 3.65 2.75
C THR A 579 14.51 4.96 3.54
N THR A 580 13.67 5.10 4.55
CA THR A 580 13.56 6.30 5.39
C THR A 580 13.68 5.92 6.86
N ASP A 581 14.08 6.87 7.69
CA ASP A 581 13.80 6.77 9.12
C ASP A 581 12.30 6.58 9.36
N VAL A 582 11.95 5.88 10.43
CA VAL A 582 10.56 5.76 10.89
C VAL A 582 10.52 5.92 12.39
N GLU A 583 9.84 6.95 12.86
CA GLU A 583 9.73 7.31 14.27
C GLU A 583 11.10 7.33 14.97
N ILE A 584 11.36 6.44 15.92
CA ILE A 584 12.61 6.40 16.68
C ILE A 584 13.73 5.62 15.98
N GLU A 585 13.41 4.90 14.91
CA GLU A 585 14.35 4.11 14.12
C GLU A 585 15.01 5.00 13.06
N THR A 586 16.30 5.31 13.24
CA THR A 586 17.03 6.31 12.45
C THR A 586 18.07 5.70 11.51
N ASN A 587 17.79 4.55 10.95
CA ASN A 587 18.64 3.80 10.02
C ASN A 587 18.20 3.90 8.54
N GLY A 588 17.32 4.84 8.23
CA GLY A 588 16.95 5.17 6.86
C GLY A 588 18.07 5.81 6.06
N ILE A 589 18.07 5.63 4.74
CA ILE A 589 18.91 6.39 3.80
C ILE A 589 18.46 7.85 3.78
N LEU A 590 17.15 8.08 3.87
CA LEU A 590 16.53 9.40 4.01
C LEU A 590 16.06 9.62 5.46
N THR A 591 16.01 10.88 5.88
CA THR A 591 15.33 11.27 7.13
C THR A 591 13.83 11.02 7.04
N TYR A 592 13.13 10.91 8.19
CA TYR A 592 11.71 10.61 8.26
C TYR A 592 10.84 11.65 7.52
N ASP A 593 11.26 12.91 7.52
CA ASP A 593 10.62 14.01 6.78
C ASP A 593 11.03 14.11 5.29
N ARG A 594 11.87 13.19 4.79
CA ARG A 594 12.40 13.13 3.42
C ARG A 594 13.21 14.38 2.99
N LYS A 595 13.57 15.25 3.91
CA LYS A 595 14.29 16.49 3.58
C LYS A 595 15.80 16.29 3.39
N VAL A 596 16.36 15.24 4.00
CA VAL A 596 17.80 14.97 3.93
C VAL A 596 18.05 13.54 3.45
N ILE A 597 18.89 13.42 2.41
CA ILE A 597 19.52 12.16 2.05
C ILE A 597 20.84 12.10 2.82
N LYS A 598 21.02 11.04 3.60
CA LYS A 598 22.15 10.93 4.53
C LYS A 598 23.48 10.59 3.84
N MET A 599 23.43 10.08 2.61
CA MET A 599 24.59 9.73 1.78
C MET A 599 24.44 10.33 0.39
N SER A 600 25.54 10.50 -0.34
CA SER A 600 25.53 11.04 -1.71
C SER A 600 24.77 10.14 -2.67
N GLU A 601 23.72 10.65 -3.34
CA GLU A 601 22.94 9.92 -4.33
C GLU A 601 23.82 9.38 -5.47
N ALA A 602 24.79 10.18 -5.93
CA ALA A 602 25.70 9.77 -7.01
C ALA A 602 26.58 8.58 -6.59
N GLU A 603 27.13 8.61 -5.36
CA GLU A 603 27.93 7.51 -4.83
C GLU A 603 27.07 6.25 -4.59
N LEU A 604 25.85 6.40 -4.06
CA LEU A 604 24.91 5.29 -3.92
C LEU A 604 24.61 4.66 -5.28
N SER A 605 24.29 5.46 -6.28
CA SER A 605 23.99 4.98 -7.63
C SER A 605 25.18 4.25 -8.26
N GLU A 606 26.41 4.76 -8.09
CA GLU A 606 27.62 4.09 -8.57
C GLU A 606 27.82 2.73 -7.89
N LEU A 607 27.74 2.68 -6.57
CA LEU A 607 27.91 1.45 -5.78
C LEU A 607 26.87 0.39 -6.16
N HIS A 608 25.60 0.77 -6.29
CA HIS A 608 24.52 -0.15 -6.61
C HIS A 608 24.63 -0.67 -8.06
N ASN A 609 24.90 0.21 -9.01
CA ASN A 609 25.10 -0.18 -10.40
C ASN A 609 26.32 -1.13 -10.59
N ALA A 610 27.31 -1.09 -9.69
CA ALA A 610 28.44 -2.01 -9.70
C ALA A 610 28.04 -3.45 -9.28
N LEU A 611 26.98 -3.62 -8.49
CA LEU A 611 26.46 -4.94 -8.12
C LEU A 611 25.86 -5.68 -9.31
N TYR A 612 25.15 -4.96 -10.20
CA TYR A 612 24.48 -5.54 -11.38
C TYR A 612 25.44 -5.98 -12.49
N LYS A 613 26.70 -5.56 -12.40
CA LYS A 613 27.75 -5.89 -13.36
C LYS A 613 28.63 -7.06 -12.92
N VAL A 614 28.34 -7.63 -11.75
CA VAL A 614 29.10 -8.79 -11.25
C VAL A 614 28.81 -10.00 -12.14
N PRO A 615 29.85 -10.61 -12.77
CA PRO A 615 29.61 -11.82 -13.54
C PRO A 615 29.10 -12.94 -12.65
N VAL A 616 28.12 -13.69 -13.17
CA VAL A 616 27.64 -14.94 -12.59
C VAL A 616 27.85 -16.00 -13.66
N GLU A 617 28.80 -16.86 -13.41
CA GLU A 617 29.17 -17.95 -14.32
C GLU A 617 28.25 -19.16 -14.19
#